data_942cc9615d34f815503d6849214b5ae5
#
_entry.id   942cc9615d34f815503d6849214b5ae5
#
_cell.length_a   1.000
_cell.length_b   1.000
_cell.length_c   1.000
_cell.angle_alpha   90.00
_cell.angle_beta   90.00
_cell.angle_gamma   90.00
#
_symmetry.space_group_name_H-M   'P 1'
#
loop_
_entity.id
_entity.type
_entity.pdbx_description
1 polymer ?
#
loop_
_entity_poly.entity_id
_entity_poly.type
_entity_poly.pdbx_seq_one_letter_code
_entity_poly.pdbx_strand_id
1 'polypeptide(L)'
;MSKEDLKRRVCEAIRARRADIKAVAESVFAEPELGFKETKTSDKIKAEFEKLGLTCETGWGITGVRARMKGKKSKKTVALLGELDAIICRDHPHADPKTGAAHCCGHHVQLANMLAVGMAFKDAGIMDELDGDLMLFAVPAEEYVEIDFRNGLREKGDLRYLGGKQQLIAEGAFDGIDIAMQMHANITEDPQ
;
A
#
# COMPACT_ATOMS: atom_id res chain seq x y z
N MET A 1 13.43 -16.89 -20.29
CA MET A 1 12.00 -17.25 -20.12
C MET A 1 11.14 -16.29 -20.93
N SER A 2 10.00 -16.72 -21.49
CA SER A 2 9.13 -15.82 -22.24
C SER A 2 8.31 -14.92 -21.29
N LYS A 3 7.85 -13.77 -21.79
CA LYS A 3 6.97 -12.86 -21.03
C LYS A 3 5.67 -13.55 -20.59
N GLU A 4 5.14 -14.41 -21.45
CA GLU A 4 3.89 -15.14 -21.16
C GLU A 4 4.09 -16.22 -20.08
N ASP A 5 5.26 -16.88 -20.04
CA ASP A 5 5.58 -17.81 -18.95
C ASP A 5 5.70 -17.09 -17.60
N LEU A 6 6.32 -15.91 -17.57
CA LEU A 6 6.41 -15.10 -16.35
C LEU A 6 5.02 -14.71 -15.85
N LYS A 7 4.15 -14.22 -16.73
CA LYS A 7 2.76 -13.86 -16.38
C LYS A 7 1.99 -15.05 -15.82
N ARG A 8 2.08 -16.20 -16.48
CA ARG A 8 1.39 -17.43 -16.03
C ARG A 8 1.84 -17.82 -14.62
N ARG A 9 3.15 -17.84 -14.35
CA ARG A 9 3.71 -18.15 -13.02
C ARG A 9 3.21 -17.18 -11.95
N VAL A 10 3.18 -15.87 -12.23
CA VAL A 10 2.64 -14.86 -11.31
C VAL A 10 1.16 -15.12 -11.01
N CYS A 11 0.34 -15.38 -12.04
CA CYS A 11 -1.07 -15.66 -11.85
C CYS A 11 -1.31 -16.95 -11.04
N GLU A 12 -0.51 -18.00 -11.25
CA GLU A 12 -0.58 -19.23 -10.47
C GLU A 12 -0.20 -18.98 -9.01
N ALA A 13 0.87 -18.22 -8.74
CA ALA A 13 1.29 -17.86 -7.39
C ALA A 13 0.24 -17.01 -6.66
N ILE A 14 -0.38 -16.02 -7.33
CA ILE A 14 -1.49 -15.25 -6.75
C ILE A 14 -2.66 -16.17 -6.36
N ARG A 15 -3.05 -17.11 -7.22
CA ARG A 15 -4.13 -18.07 -6.91
C ARG A 15 -3.78 -18.94 -5.72
N ALA A 16 -2.54 -19.40 -5.60
CA ALA A 16 -2.07 -20.19 -4.47
C ALA A 16 -2.10 -19.39 -3.15
N ARG A 17 -1.85 -18.10 -3.19
CA ARG A 17 -1.87 -17.19 -2.02
C ARG A 17 -3.23 -16.57 -1.73
N ARG A 18 -4.29 -16.98 -2.41
CA ARG A 18 -5.62 -16.36 -2.28
C ARG A 18 -6.10 -16.20 -0.84
N ALA A 19 -5.89 -17.21 0.00
CA ALA A 19 -6.31 -17.18 1.40
C ALA A 19 -5.53 -16.14 2.21
N ASP A 20 -4.21 -16.07 2.02
CA ASP A 20 -3.33 -15.11 2.71
C ASP A 20 -3.67 -13.68 2.29
N ILE A 21 -3.84 -13.44 0.98
CA ILE A 21 -4.21 -12.14 0.42
C ILE A 21 -5.56 -11.65 0.98
N LYS A 22 -6.55 -12.57 1.03
CA LYS A 22 -7.87 -12.26 1.60
C LYS A 22 -7.77 -11.94 3.10
N ALA A 23 -6.99 -12.71 3.86
CA ALA A 23 -6.80 -12.47 5.28
C ALA A 23 -6.18 -11.10 5.57
N VAL A 24 -5.24 -10.63 4.75
CA VAL A 24 -4.69 -9.28 4.87
C VAL A 24 -5.78 -8.23 4.64
N ALA A 25 -6.54 -8.33 3.55
CA ALA A 25 -7.62 -7.38 3.26
C ALA A 25 -8.64 -7.32 4.41
N GLU A 26 -9.07 -8.48 4.92
CA GLU A 26 -10.03 -8.58 6.04
C GLU A 26 -9.46 -8.02 7.34
N SER A 27 -8.17 -8.25 7.62
CA SER A 27 -7.50 -7.72 8.81
C SER A 27 -7.41 -6.19 8.79
N VAL A 28 -7.12 -5.59 7.64
CA VAL A 28 -7.10 -4.12 7.48
C VAL A 28 -8.52 -3.56 7.55
N PHE A 29 -9.47 -4.19 6.85
CA PHE A 29 -10.88 -3.78 6.84
C PHE A 29 -11.50 -3.73 8.24
N ALA A 30 -11.12 -4.67 9.11
CA ALA A 30 -11.66 -4.79 10.46
C ALA A 30 -11.19 -3.70 11.43
N GLU A 31 -10.10 -2.99 11.13
CA GLU A 31 -9.53 -1.96 12.00
C GLU A 31 -9.19 -0.69 11.19
N PRO A 32 -10.20 0.03 10.70
CA PRO A 32 -9.99 1.23 9.89
C PRO A 32 -9.38 2.38 10.71
N GLU A 33 -8.35 3.01 10.17
CA GLU A 33 -7.67 4.15 10.77
C GLU A 33 -7.66 5.34 9.82
N LEU A 34 -7.76 6.55 10.37
CA LEU A 34 -7.77 7.80 9.59
C LEU A 34 -6.35 8.27 9.28
N GLY A 35 -6.21 9.07 8.25
CA GLY A 35 -4.93 9.52 7.71
C GLY A 35 -3.99 10.15 8.74
N PHE A 36 -2.70 9.81 8.67
CA PHE A 36 -1.62 10.12 9.60
C PHE A 36 -1.79 9.51 11.01
N LYS A 37 -2.73 8.57 11.18
CA LYS A 37 -2.97 7.80 12.40
C LYS A 37 -2.96 6.29 12.15
N GLU A 38 -2.59 5.86 10.95
CA GLU A 38 -2.65 4.47 10.45
C GLU A 38 -1.53 3.59 11.04
N THR A 39 -1.33 3.68 12.36
CA THR A 39 -0.21 3.00 13.02
C THR A 39 -0.35 1.49 12.99
N LYS A 40 -1.53 0.96 13.29
CA LYS A 40 -1.80 -0.49 13.26
C LYS A 40 -1.78 -1.04 11.83
N THR A 41 -2.34 -0.30 10.88
CA THR A 41 -2.35 -0.69 9.47
C THR A 41 -0.92 -0.72 8.93
N SER A 42 -0.11 0.30 9.22
CA SER A 42 1.31 0.35 8.88
C SER A 42 2.08 -0.85 9.47
N ASP A 43 1.87 -1.16 10.75
CA ASP A 43 2.52 -2.30 11.42
C ASP A 43 2.12 -3.64 10.79
N LYS A 44 0.85 -3.82 10.41
CA LYS A 44 0.39 -5.01 9.69
C LYS A 44 1.11 -5.17 8.35
N ILE A 45 1.17 -4.09 7.55
CA ILE A 45 1.84 -4.14 6.24
C ILE A 45 3.35 -4.37 6.40
N LYS A 46 3.98 -3.72 7.38
CA LYS A 46 5.38 -3.97 7.72
C LYS A 46 5.63 -5.44 8.04
N ALA A 47 4.78 -6.05 8.87
CA ALA A 47 4.88 -7.47 9.22
C ALA A 47 4.76 -8.38 7.98
N GLU A 48 3.88 -8.05 7.03
CA GLU A 48 3.79 -8.79 5.77
C GLU A 48 5.07 -8.64 4.90
N PHE A 49 5.66 -7.44 4.83
CA PHE A 49 6.94 -7.26 4.16
C PHE A 49 8.07 -8.07 4.82
N GLU A 50 8.11 -8.10 6.15
CA GLU A 50 9.09 -8.89 6.91
C GLU A 50 8.92 -10.40 6.67
N LYS A 51 7.69 -10.92 6.57
CA LYS A 51 7.41 -12.32 6.15
C LYS A 51 7.92 -12.62 4.74
N LEU A 52 7.93 -11.63 3.87
CA LEU A 52 8.56 -11.75 2.56
C LEU A 52 10.10 -11.68 2.61
N GLY A 53 10.70 -11.47 3.79
CA GLY A 53 12.14 -11.33 3.96
C GLY A 53 12.68 -9.97 3.50
N LEU A 54 11.82 -8.96 3.43
CA LEU A 54 12.20 -7.63 2.98
C LEU A 54 12.58 -6.74 4.16
N THR A 55 13.58 -5.87 3.95
CA THR A 55 13.90 -4.80 4.89
C THR A 55 12.97 -3.63 4.65
N CYS A 56 12.32 -3.17 5.73
CA CYS A 56 11.36 -2.07 5.68
C CYS A 56 12.01 -0.73 5.99
N GLU A 57 11.60 0.29 5.26
CA GLU A 57 11.83 1.69 5.59
C GLU A 57 10.50 2.27 6.07
N THR A 58 10.48 2.82 7.29
CA THR A 58 9.26 3.30 7.98
C THR A 58 9.35 4.78 8.28
N GLY A 59 8.22 5.39 8.64
CA GLY A 59 8.16 6.79 9.07
C GLY A 59 7.99 7.79 7.92
N TRP A 60 7.84 7.34 6.71
CA TRP A 60 7.54 8.19 5.57
C TRP A 60 6.16 8.82 5.73
N GLY A 61 6.08 10.15 5.74
CA GLY A 61 4.83 10.86 5.99
C GLY A 61 4.15 10.35 7.27
N ILE A 62 4.90 10.16 8.35
CA ILE A 62 4.52 9.65 9.68
C ILE A 62 4.29 8.13 9.69
N THR A 63 3.35 7.60 8.93
CA THR A 63 2.92 6.18 9.01
C THR A 63 3.26 5.34 7.78
N GLY A 64 3.77 5.95 6.72
CA GLY A 64 4.13 5.24 5.49
C GLY A 64 5.26 4.24 5.69
N VAL A 65 5.17 3.12 4.97
CA VAL A 65 6.17 2.06 5.00
C VAL A 65 6.42 1.53 3.59
N ARG A 66 7.70 1.33 3.26
CA ARG A 66 8.07 0.77 1.95
C ARG A 66 9.14 -0.29 2.08
N ALA A 67 9.20 -1.19 1.11
CA ALA A 67 10.19 -2.23 1.01
C ALA A 67 10.54 -2.51 -0.45
N ARG A 68 11.83 -2.74 -0.73
CA ARG A 68 12.35 -2.96 -2.08
C ARG A 68 12.65 -4.43 -2.33
N MET A 69 12.12 -4.97 -3.41
CA MET A 69 12.51 -6.24 -4.01
C MET A 69 13.49 -5.95 -5.16
N LYS A 70 14.74 -6.37 -4.99
CA LYS A 70 15.78 -6.13 -6.00
C LYS A 70 15.65 -7.12 -7.15
N GLY A 71 15.69 -6.61 -8.35
CA GLY A 71 15.86 -7.42 -9.55
C GLY A 71 17.32 -7.70 -9.88
N LYS A 72 17.55 -8.39 -10.97
CA LYS A 72 18.87 -8.86 -11.40
C LYS A 72 19.91 -7.75 -11.64
N LYS A 73 19.48 -6.56 -12.09
CA LYS A 73 20.36 -5.46 -12.47
C LYS A 73 19.95 -4.08 -11.92
N SER A 74 18.81 -3.98 -11.29
CA SER A 74 18.28 -2.71 -10.73
C SER A 74 18.32 -1.51 -11.69
N LYS A 75 18.03 -1.74 -13.00
CA LYS A 75 18.11 -0.68 -14.02
C LYS A 75 17.02 0.37 -13.87
N LYS A 76 15.85 -0.04 -13.41
CA LYS A 76 14.65 0.79 -13.19
C LYS A 76 13.96 0.34 -11.93
N THR A 77 13.28 1.27 -11.26
CA THR A 77 12.45 0.97 -10.10
C THR A 77 11.00 1.29 -10.42
N VAL A 78 10.14 0.29 -10.30
CA VAL A 78 8.68 0.46 -10.37
C VAL A 78 8.13 0.39 -8.96
N ALA A 79 7.42 1.43 -8.52
CA ALA A 79 6.69 1.40 -7.25
C ALA A 79 5.26 0.95 -7.48
N LEU A 80 4.79 0.03 -6.65
CA LEU A 80 3.39 -0.33 -6.53
C LEU A 80 2.87 0.24 -5.22
N LEU A 81 1.85 1.10 -5.30
CA LEU A 81 1.32 1.84 -4.17
C LEU A 81 0.04 1.17 -3.63
N GLY A 82 -0.13 1.22 -2.31
CA GLY A 82 -1.37 0.92 -1.61
C GLY A 82 -1.58 1.95 -0.51
N GLU A 83 -2.79 2.45 -0.35
CA GLU A 83 -3.13 3.48 0.61
C GLU A 83 -3.53 2.89 1.96
N LEU A 84 -3.02 3.50 3.05
CA LEU A 84 -3.17 2.97 4.42
C LEU A 84 -4.49 3.39 5.07
N ASP A 85 -4.99 4.58 4.73
CA ASP A 85 -6.06 5.23 5.45
C ASP A 85 -7.46 4.77 5.07
N ALA A 86 -8.38 5.05 5.96
CA ALA A 86 -9.82 4.94 5.78
C ALA A 86 -10.46 6.33 5.74
N ILE A 87 -11.70 6.39 5.30
CA ILE A 87 -12.50 7.63 5.26
C ILE A 87 -13.49 7.68 6.43
N ILE A 88 -13.96 8.87 6.80
CA ILE A 88 -15.05 9.02 7.78
C ILE A 88 -16.38 8.69 7.08
N CYS A 89 -17.02 7.60 7.51
CA CYS A 89 -18.32 7.17 7.02
C CYS A 89 -19.10 6.52 8.19
N ARG A 90 -19.72 7.35 9.03
CA ARG A 90 -20.36 6.91 10.28
C ARG A 90 -21.53 5.95 10.09
N ASP A 91 -22.20 6.03 8.95
CA ASP A 91 -23.36 5.18 8.62
C ASP A 91 -22.95 3.82 8.02
N HIS A 92 -21.66 3.61 7.82
CA HIS A 92 -21.16 2.31 7.33
C HIS A 92 -21.28 1.24 8.43
N PRO A 93 -21.80 0.03 8.13
CA PRO A 93 -22.04 -1.00 9.16
C PRO A 93 -20.79 -1.47 9.89
N HIS A 94 -19.61 -1.25 9.34
CA HIS A 94 -18.31 -1.58 9.94
C HIS A 94 -17.49 -0.32 10.30
N ALA A 95 -18.17 0.82 10.51
CA ALA A 95 -17.48 2.02 10.96
C ALA A 95 -16.95 1.85 12.38
N ASP A 96 -15.75 2.34 12.64
CA ASP A 96 -15.25 2.45 14.02
C ASP A 96 -16.18 3.38 14.82
N PRO A 97 -16.72 2.94 15.96
CA PRO A 97 -17.74 3.69 16.69
C PRO A 97 -17.24 5.00 17.33
N LYS A 98 -15.92 5.15 17.49
CA LYS A 98 -15.31 6.36 18.09
C LYS A 98 -14.94 7.39 17.02
N THR A 99 -14.25 6.95 15.98
CA THR A 99 -13.74 7.82 14.94
C THR A 99 -14.70 7.99 13.77
N GLY A 100 -15.52 7.00 13.49
CA GLY A 100 -16.36 6.89 12.30
C GLY A 100 -15.58 6.46 11.08
N ALA A 101 -14.34 5.99 11.24
CA ALA A 101 -13.53 5.49 10.15
C ALA A 101 -14.12 4.22 9.56
N ALA A 102 -14.12 4.09 8.23
CA ALA A 102 -14.55 2.89 7.51
C ALA A 102 -13.80 2.74 6.19
N HIS A 103 -13.45 1.51 5.82
CA HIS A 103 -12.83 1.20 4.54
C HIS A 103 -13.88 1.09 3.42
N CYS A 104 -14.58 2.17 3.09
CA CYS A 104 -15.56 2.23 2.01
C CYS A 104 -14.97 2.76 0.68
N CYS A 105 -13.76 3.31 0.67
CA CYS A 105 -13.05 3.67 -0.56
C CYS A 105 -12.30 2.48 -1.19
N GLY A 106 -12.01 1.42 -0.44
CA GLY A 106 -11.38 0.20 -0.96
C GLY A 106 -9.86 0.13 -0.75
N HIS A 107 -9.25 0.97 0.08
CA HIS A 107 -7.81 0.99 0.33
C HIS A 107 -7.29 -0.34 0.91
N HIS A 108 -8.07 -1.04 1.73
CA HIS A 108 -7.75 -2.38 2.22
C HIS A 108 -7.54 -3.40 1.09
N VAL A 109 -8.30 -3.28 -0.01
CA VAL A 109 -8.13 -4.10 -1.22
C VAL A 109 -6.88 -3.68 -1.98
N GLN A 110 -6.57 -2.40 -2.04
CA GLN A 110 -5.33 -1.91 -2.67
C GLN A 110 -4.09 -2.47 -1.97
N LEU A 111 -4.04 -2.39 -0.62
CA LEU A 111 -2.94 -2.95 0.17
C LEU A 111 -2.78 -4.45 -0.06
N ALA A 112 -3.90 -5.19 -0.07
CA ALA A 112 -3.88 -6.61 -0.36
C ALA A 112 -3.39 -6.91 -1.79
N ASN A 113 -3.76 -6.10 -2.79
CA ASN A 113 -3.27 -6.24 -4.17
C ASN A 113 -1.77 -5.94 -4.28
N MET A 114 -1.28 -4.91 -3.60
CA MET A 114 0.15 -4.61 -3.54
C MET A 114 0.93 -5.78 -2.95
N LEU A 115 0.46 -6.33 -1.83
CA LEU A 115 1.09 -7.48 -1.18
C LEU A 115 0.98 -8.75 -2.01
N ALA A 116 -0.14 -8.97 -2.72
CA ALA A 116 -0.31 -10.10 -3.63
C ALA A 116 0.76 -10.15 -4.71
N VAL A 117 1.13 -8.99 -5.26
CA VAL A 117 2.24 -8.90 -6.23
C VAL A 117 3.57 -9.25 -5.57
N GLY A 118 3.86 -8.71 -4.38
CA GLY A 118 5.07 -9.03 -3.63
C GLY A 118 5.20 -10.53 -3.31
N MET A 119 4.12 -11.13 -2.79
CA MET A 119 4.04 -12.56 -2.51
C MET A 119 4.27 -13.40 -3.77
N ALA A 120 3.57 -13.07 -4.85
CA ALA A 120 3.66 -13.82 -6.10
C ALA A 120 5.04 -13.69 -6.75
N PHE A 121 5.65 -12.51 -6.72
CA PHE A 121 6.98 -12.30 -7.28
C PHE A 121 8.05 -13.08 -6.52
N LYS A 122 7.92 -13.15 -5.18
CA LYS A 122 8.79 -13.98 -4.35
C LYS A 122 8.60 -15.47 -4.65
N ASP A 123 7.36 -15.96 -4.58
CA ASP A 123 7.06 -17.39 -4.71
C ASP A 123 7.36 -17.91 -6.12
N ALA A 124 7.14 -17.10 -7.13
CA ALA A 124 7.44 -17.44 -8.52
C ALA A 124 8.88 -17.12 -8.94
N GLY A 125 9.74 -16.58 -8.07
CA GLY A 125 11.12 -16.22 -8.39
C GLY A 125 11.24 -15.24 -9.55
N ILE A 126 10.31 -14.27 -9.63
CA ILE A 126 10.23 -13.33 -10.77
C ILE A 126 11.37 -12.33 -10.75
N MET A 127 11.81 -11.91 -9.55
CA MET A 127 12.85 -10.88 -9.43
C MET A 127 14.17 -11.29 -10.06
N ASP A 128 14.50 -12.58 -10.07
CA ASP A 128 15.71 -13.11 -10.70
C ASP A 128 15.68 -13.03 -12.24
N GLU A 129 14.52 -12.80 -12.81
CA GLU A 129 14.30 -12.68 -14.26
C GLU A 129 14.17 -11.21 -14.72
N LEU A 130 13.98 -10.27 -13.79
CA LEU A 130 13.78 -8.86 -14.10
C LEU A 130 15.07 -8.04 -13.98
N ASP A 131 15.29 -7.14 -14.91
CA ASP A 131 16.39 -6.17 -14.87
C ASP A 131 16.07 -4.94 -13.99
N GLY A 132 14.85 -4.81 -13.49
CA GLY A 132 14.37 -3.70 -12.64
C GLY A 132 13.95 -4.15 -11.26
N ASP A 133 13.84 -3.20 -10.34
CA ASP A 133 13.38 -3.39 -8.97
C ASP A 133 11.88 -3.14 -8.84
N LEU A 134 11.26 -3.79 -7.86
CA LEU A 134 9.91 -3.48 -7.41
C LEU A 134 9.99 -2.84 -6.02
N MET A 135 9.39 -1.66 -5.87
CA MET A 135 9.15 -1.02 -4.59
C MET A 135 7.70 -1.24 -4.19
N LEU A 136 7.45 -1.94 -3.09
CA LEU A 136 6.14 -2.02 -2.45
C LEU A 136 6.04 -0.83 -1.50
N PHE A 137 5.04 0.03 -1.66
CA PHE A 137 4.95 1.26 -0.89
C PHE A 137 3.53 1.49 -0.36
N ALA A 138 3.35 1.29 0.93
CA ALA A 138 2.13 1.65 1.64
C ALA A 138 2.20 3.14 2.02
N VAL A 139 1.31 3.93 1.41
CA VAL A 139 1.31 5.39 1.49
C VAL A 139 0.22 5.89 2.44
N PRO A 140 0.48 6.89 3.31
CA PRO A 140 -0.49 7.39 4.27
C PRO A 140 -1.44 8.41 3.67
N ALA A 141 -2.56 8.67 4.36
CA ALA A 141 -3.34 9.90 4.35
C ALA A 141 -3.72 10.42 2.94
N GLU A 142 -4.34 9.57 2.12
CA GLU A 142 -4.85 9.95 0.81
C GLU A 142 -6.13 10.78 0.94
N GLU A 143 -7.03 10.36 1.81
CA GLU A 143 -8.32 10.99 2.05
C GLU A 143 -8.15 12.31 2.84
N TYR A 144 -8.68 13.39 2.31
CA TYR A 144 -8.59 14.71 2.94
C TYR A 144 -9.64 14.92 4.04
N VAL A 145 -9.58 14.08 5.08
CA VAL A 145 -10.43 14.19 6.28
C VAL A 145 -9.63 14.77 7.47
N GLU A 146 -10.32 15.21 8.52
CA GLU A 146 -9.72 15.76 9.74
C GLU A 146 -8.72 16.92 9.46
N ILE A 147 -9.11 17.90 8.64
CA ILE A 147 -8.24 18.99 8.19
C ILE A 147 -7.64 19.78 9.34
N ASP A 148 -8.39 20.05 10.41
CA ASP A 148 -7.89 20.77 11.58
C ASP A 148 -6.77 20.01 12.30
N PHE A 149 -6.91 18.69 12.44
CA PHE A 149 -5.85 17.84 12.98
C PHE A 149 -4.58 17.91 12.13
N ARG A 150 -4.73 17.81 10.80
CA ARG A 150 -3.58 17.90 9.86
C ARG A 150 -2.94 19.27 9.87
N ASN A 151 -3.72 20.36 9.96
CA ASN A 151 -3.19 21.71 10.15
C ASN A 151 -2.39 21.82 11.44
N GLY A 152 -2.89 21.23 12.55
CA GLY A 152 -2.14 21.18 13.80
C GLY A 152 -0.79 20.45 13.69
N LEU A 153 -0.70 19.37 12.91
CA LEU A 153 0.58 18.70 12.62
C LEU A 153 1.50 19.61 11.78
N ARG A 154 0.95 20.34 10.81
CA ARG A 154 1.72 21.27 9.99
C ARG A 154 2.26 22.45 10.80
N GLU A 155 1.46 23.02 11.70
CA GLU A 155 1.87 24.11 12.60
C GLU A 155 2.99 23.69 13.56
N LYS A 156 3.01 22.43 13.98
CA LYS A 156 4.09 21.86 14.79
C LYS A 156 5.35 21.54 13.98
N GLY A 157 5.28 21.57 12.66
CA GLY A 157 6.37 21.21 11.77
C GLY A 157 6.50 19.70 11.49
N ASP A 158 5.55 18.87 11.93
CA ASP A 158 5.52 17.42 11.69
C ASP A 158 5.19 17.11 10.23
N LEU A 159 4.42 17.99 9.57
CA LEU A 159 4.04 17.91 8.17
C LEU A 159 4.27 19.21 7.44
N ARG A 160 4.55 19.11 6.14
CA ARG A 160 4.55 20.23 5.21
C ARG A 160 3.26 20.29 4.38
N TYR A 161 2.73 19.14 4.02
CA TYR A 161 1.54 18.97 3.19
C TYR A 161 0.47 18.16 3.91
N LEU A 162 -0.81 18.45 3.61
CA LEU A 162 -1.95 17.79 4.26
C LEU A 162 -2.30 16.42 3.63
N GLY A 163 -1.81 16.14 2.45
CA GLY A 163 -1.99 14.86 1.77
C GLY A 163 -0.72 14.02 1.79
N GLY A 164 -0.87 12.72 2.00
CA GLY A 164 0.25 11.80 2.18
C GLY A 164 1.21 11.79 1.00
N LYS A 165 0.72 11.61 -0.23
CA LYS A 165 1.60 11.53 -1.41
C LYS A 165 2.40 12.82 -1.63
N GLN A 166 1.80 13.99 -1.41
CA GLN A 166 2.51 15.28 -1.48
C GLN A 166 3.58 15.40 -0.41
N GLN A 167 3.28 14.92 0.82
CA GLN A 167 4.25 14.87 1.91
C GLN A 167 5.41 13.95 1.56
N LEU A 168 5.13 12.76 1.06
CA LEU A 168 6.14 11.79 0.64
C LEU A 168 7.07 12.31 -0.47
N ILE A 169 6.51 13.04 -1.44
CA ILE A 169 7.31 13.70 -2.50
C ILE A 169 8.24 14.72 -1.88
N ALA A 170 7.76 15.54 -0.93
CA ALA A 170 8.57 16.56 -0.26
C ALA A 170 9.67 15.96 0.62
N GLU A 171 9.50 14.77 1.13
CA GLU A 171 10.49 14.01 1.90
C GLU A 171 11.50 13.26 1.01
N GLY A 172 11.32 13.25 -0.31
CA GLY A 172 12.16 12.49 -1.24
C GLY A 172 11.86 10.98 -1.27
N ALA A 173 10.71 10.56 -0.73
CA ALA A 173 10.34 9.15 -0.68
C ALA A 173 10.16 8.50 -2.06
N PHE A 174 10.00 9.29 -3.11
CA PHE A 174 9.92 8.84 -4.50
C PHE A 174 11.25 9.00 -5.26
N ASP A 175 12.33 9.45 -4.61
CA ASP A 175 13.62 9.59 -5.27
C ASP A 175 14.16 8.21 -5.69
N GLY A 176 14.60 8.11 -6.93
CA GLY A 176 15.05 6.86 -7.50
C GLY A 176 13.93 5.87 -7.89
N ILE A 177 12.67 6.32 -7.91
CA ILE A 177 11.55 5.58 -8.48
C ILE A 177 11.26 6.14 -9.88
N ASP A 178 11.29 5.28 -10.90
CA ASP A 178 11.09 5.69 -12.30
C ASP A 178 9.60 5.70 -12.69
N ILE A 179 8.82 4.78 -12.12
CA ILE A 179 7.39 4.60 -12.41
C ILE A 179 6.67 4.30 -11.11
N ALA A 180 5.55 4.97 -10.86
CA ALA A 180 4.62 4.63 -9.78
C ALA A 180 3.30 4.12 -10.39
N MET A 181 2.78 3.03 -9.85
CA MET A 181 1.52 2.40 -10.25
C MET A 181 0.63 2.20 -9.04
N GLN A 182 -0.65 2.35 -9.24
CA GLN A 182 -1.67 2.13 -8.22
C GLN A 182 -2.90 1.49 -8.85
N MET A 183 -3.52 0.55 -8.16
CA MET A 183 -4.82 0.00 -8.53
C MET A 183 -5.85 0.52 -7.55
N HIS A 184 -7.01 0.93 -8.04
CA HIS A 184 -8.13 1.36 -7.20
C HIS A 184 -9.39 0.59 -7.55
N ALA A 185 -10.18 0.24 -6.51
CA ALA A 185 -11.50 -0.32 -6.73
C ALA A 185 -12.40 0.73 -7.41
N ASN A 186 -13.15 0.33 -8.41
CA ASN A 186 -14.12 1.19 -9.07
C ASN A 186 -15.50 0.54 -8.99
N ILE A 187 -16.52 1.33 -8.66
CA ILE A 187 -17.91 0.91 -8.69
C ILE A 187 -18.47 1.38 -10.04
N THR A 188 -18.27 0.59 -11.08
CA THR A 188 -18.98 0.79 -12.35
C THR A 188 -20.02 -0.31 -12.50
N GLU A 189 -21.26 0.06 -12.82
CA GLU A 189 -22.35 -0.86 -13.15
C GLU A 189 -22.19 -1.52 -14.53
N ASP A 190 -21.07 -1.28 -15.22
CA ASP A 190 -20.84 -1.78 -16.57
C ASP A 190 -20.03 -3.08 -16.50
N PRO A 191 -20.68 -4.25 -16.66
CA PRO A 191 -19.96 -5.51 -16.82
C PRO A 191 -19.36 -5.51 -18.25
N GLN A 192 -18.07 -5.24 -18.36
CA GLN A 192 -17.32 -5.50 -19.59
C GLN A 192 -16.99 -6.97 -19.73
#